data_fa05014e240d7da0f50007651f1bc8bd
#
_entry.id   fa05014e240d7da0f50007651f1bc8bd
#
_cell.length_a   1.000
_cell.length_b   1.000
_cell.length_c   1.000
_cell.angle_alpha   90.00
_cell.angle_beta   90.00
_cell.angle_gamma   90.00
#
_symmetry.space_group_name_H-M   'P 1'
#
loop_
_entity.id
_entity.type
_entity.pdbx_description
1 polymer ?
#
loop_
_entity_poly.entity_id
_entity_poly.type
_entity_poly.pdbx_seq_one_letter_code
_entity_poly.pdbx_strand_id
1 'polypeptide(L)'
;ITGGRPNNPRLLMSNSDWNEFLKNAPEKIMPRVKEEGPVDEWVHAIKNDTLPLSNFDYSASLTEMALLGCLAQRFNTNFDYNSNKRKINNRPDVDAYIKEPAREGWSYGSKF
;
A
#
# COMPACT_ATOMS: atom_id res chain seq x y z
N ILE A 1 2.17 7.35 13.74
CA ILE A 1 1.11 6.35 13.93
C ILE A 1 1.70 5.19 14.70
N THR A 2 1.08 4.84 15.82
CA THR A 2 1.48 3.69 16.64
C THR A 2 0.40 2.61 16.58
N GLY A 3 0.78 1.37 16.67
CA GLY A 3 -0.10 0.23 16.71
C GLY A 3 0.46 -0.93 15.90
N GLY A 4 0.57 -2.11 16.49
CA GLY A 4 1.06 -3.32 15.84
C GLY A 4 0.08 -3.94 14.84
N ARG A 5 -1.15 -3.44 14.79
CA ARG A 5 -2.20 -3.84 13.84
C ARG A 5 -3.09 -2.64 13.50
N PRO A 6 -3.68 -2.61 12.30
CA PRO A 6 -4.48 -1.47 11.83
C PRO A 6 -5.80 -1.25 12.57
N ASN A 7 -6.16 -2.09 13.53
CA ASN A 7 -7.46 -2.04 14.21
C ASN A 7 -7.62 -0.81 15.12
N ASN A 8 -6.51 -0.27 15.64
CA ASN A 8 -6.53 0.94 16.48
C ASN A 8 -5.35 1.85 16.14
N PRO A 9 -5.35 2.48 14.96
CA PRO A 9 -4.32 3.45 14.62
C PRO A 9 -4.41 4.64 15.56
N ARG A 10 -3.25 5.07 16.06
CA ARG A 10 -3.16 6.24 16.94
C ARG A 10 -2.12 7.22 16.37
N LEU A 11 -2.43 8.50 16.42
CA LEU A 11 -1.46 9.54 16.08
C LEU A 11 -0.39 9.65 17.17
N LEU A 12 0.83 10.00 16.76
CA LEU A 12 1.97 10.24 17.66
C LEU A 12 1.79 11.59 18.35
N MET A 13 1.04 11.59 19.43
CA MET A 13 0.78 12.78 20.26
C MET A 13 0.59 12.35 21.72
N SER A 14 0.53 13.31 22.65
CA SER A 14 0.26 13.06 24.05
C SER A 14 -1.12 12.41 24.27
N ASN A 15 -1.32 11.76 25.42
CA ASN A 15 -2.63 11.17 25.74
C ASN A 15 -3.73 12.24 25.87
N SER A 16 -3.40 13.41 26.40
CA SER A 16 -4.30 14.55 26.51
C SER A 16 -4.78 15.01 25.15
N ASP A 17 -3.84 15.27 24.24
CA ASP A 17 -4.12 15.75 22.89
C ASP A 17 -4.89 14.71 22.07
N TRP A 18 -4.58 13.42 22.26
CA TRP A 18 -5.32 12.32 21.64
C TRP A 18 -6.79 12.29 22.10
N ASN A 19 -7.03 12.44 23.40
CA ASN A 19 -8.40 12.49 23.93
C ASN A 19 -9.16 13.73 23.45
N GLU A 20 -8.49 14.85 23.28
CA GLU A 20 -9.09 16.06 22.71
C GLU A 20 -9.38 15.88 21.21
N PHE A 21 -8.45 15.33 20.45
CA PHE A 21 -8.66 14.98 19.05
C PHE A 21 -9.87 14.06 18.85
N LEU A 22 -10.04 13.03 19.70
CA LEU A 22 -11.18 12.11 19.58
C LEU A 22 -12.53 12.77 19.78
N LYS A 23 -12.62 13.88 20.56
CA LYS A 23 -13.87 14.64 20.74
C LYS A 23 -14.28 15.37 19.44
N ASN A 24 -13.30 15.76 18.64
CA ASN A 24 -13.46 16.51 17.40
C ASN A 24 -13.01 15.68 16.18
N ALA A 25 -12.99 14.35 16.30
CA ALA A 25 -12.57 13.49 15.20
C ALA A 25 -13.46 13.69 13.97
N PRO A 26 -12.89 13.72 12.76
CA PRO A 26 -13.67 13.84 11.54
C PRO A 26 -14.64 12.67 11.38
N GLU A 27 -15.75 12.92 10.72
CA GLU A 27 -16.74 11.89 10.43
C GLU A 27 -16.12 10.75 9.60
N LYS A 28 -16.56 9.52 9.89
CA LYS A 28 -16.16 8.34 9.13
C LYS A 28 -16.86 8.33 7.78
N ILE A 29 -16.16 8.74 6.74
CA ILE A 29 -16.69 8.83 5.37
C ILE A 29 -16.49 7.56 4.54
N MET A 30 -15.62 6.65 4.98
CA MET A 30 -15.36 5.40 4.26
C MET A 30 -16.41 4.33 4.61
N PRO A 31 -17.15 3.79 3.62
CA PRO A 31 -18.08 2.69 3.87
C PRO A 31 -17.32 1.46 4.38
N ARG A 32 -17.95 0.75 5.29
CA ARG A 32 -17.44 -0.53 5.80
C ARG A 32 -18.47 -1.61 5.59
N VAL A 33 -18.02 -2.80 5.20
CA VAL A 33 -18.86 -3.99 5.16
C VAL A 33 -19.15 -4.42 6.59
N LYS A 34 -20.37 -4.91 6.87
CA LYS A 34 -20.80 -5.26 8.23
C LYS A 34 -20.06 -6.45 8.80
N GLU A 35 -19.70 -7.39 7.96
CA GLU A 35 -18.88 -8.54 8.33
C GLU A 35 -17.42 -8.15 8.17
N GLU A 36 -16.65 -8.40 9.21
CA GLU A 36 -15.36 -7.75 9.41
C GLU A 36 -14.20 -8.47 8.71
N GLY A 37 -14.08 -8.33 7.41
CA GLY A 37 -12.87 -8.83 6.79
C GLY A 37 -12.72 -8.48 5.32
N PRO A 38 -11.50 -8.42 4.81
CA PRO A 38 -11.23 -8.14 3.39
C PRO A 38 -11.80 -9.24 2.48
N VAL A 39 -11.95 -10.46 2.97
CA VAL A 39 -12.54 -11.58 2.21
C VAL A 39 -14.04 -11.39 2.04
N ASP A 40 -14.75 -10.98 3.10
CA ASP A 40 -16.18 -10.72 3.07
C ASP A 40 -16.50 -9.52 2.18
N GLU A 41 -15.67 -8.50 2.25
CA GLU A 41 -15.75 -7.35 1.34
C GLU A 41 -15.60 -7.78 -0.12
N TRP A 42 -14.66 -8.66 -0.39
CA TRP A 42 -14.41 -9.19 -1.73
C TRP A 42 -15.61 -10.00 -2.26
N VAL A 43 -16.12 -10.90 -1.43
CA VAL A 43 -17.31 -11.69 -1.76
C VAL A 43 -18.53 -10.80 -1.98
N HIS A 44 -18.72 -9.78 -1.15
CA HIS A 44 -19.78 -8.79 -1.31
C HIS A 44 -19.65 -8.02 -2.62
N ALA A 45 -18.44 -7.57 -2.94
CA ALA A 45 -18.17 -6.85 -4.19
C ALA A 45 -18.47 -7.71 -5.43
N ILE A 46 -18.08 -8.99 -5.43
CA ILE A 46 -18.38 -9.93 -6.52
C ILE A 46 -19.88 -10.14 -6.67
N LYS A 47 -20.61 -10.34 -5.57
CA LYS A 47 -22.05 -10.58 -5.60
C LYS A 47 -22.89 -9.39 -6.05
N ASN A 48 -22.38 -8.18 -5.85
CA ASN A 48 -23.11 -6.94 -6.11
C ASN A 48 -22.52 -6.13 -7.28
N ASP A 49 -21.55 -6.69 -8.01
CA ASP A 49 -20.86 -6.03 -9.12
C ASP A 49 -20.32 -4.63 -8.74
N THR A 50 -19.68 -4.56 -7.57
CA THR A 50 -19.06 -3.35 -7.02
C THR A 50 -17.56 -3.51 -6.85
N LEU A 51 -16.83 -2.40 -6.67
CA LEU A 51 -15.40 -2.44 -6.36
C LEU A 51 -15.18 -2.54 -4.84
N PRO A 52 -14.35 -3.49 -4.38
CA PRO A 52 -13.91 -3.51 -2.98
C PRO A 52 -12.99 -2.31 -2.71
N LEU A 53 -12.93 -1.85 -1.47
CA LEU A 53 -12.00 -0.78 -1.06
C LEU A 53 -10.54 -1.17 -1.27
N SER A 54 -10.23 -2.46 -1.16
CA SER A 54 -8.91 -3.05 -1.40
C SER A 54 -8.68 -3.47 -2.86
N ASN A 55 -9.31 -2.76 -3.83
CA ASN A 55 -9.09 -3.02 -5.25
C ASN A 55 -7.63 -2.80 -5.68
N PHE A 56 -7.26 -3.30 -6.88
CA PHE A 56 -5.89 -3.24 -7.35
C PHE A 56 -5.37 -1.82 -7.62
N ASP A 57 -6.22 -0.88 -7.99
CA ASP A 57 -5.80 0.51 -8.24
C ASP A 57 -5.24 1.14 -6.96
N TYR A 58 -5.88 0.87 -5.83
CA TYR A 58 -5.41 1.31 -4.53
C TYR A 58 -4.26 0.44 -4.00
N SER A 59 -4.44 -0.87 -3.97
CA SER A 59 -3.50 -1.79 -3.32
C SER A 59 -2.19 -1.95 -4.07
N ALA A 60 -2.17 -1.80 -5.40
CA ALA A 60 -0.93 -1.84 -6.17
C ALA A 60 0.01 -0.70 -5.79
N SER A 61 -0.48 0.53 -5.70
CA SER A 61 0.32 1.69 -5.30
C SER A 61 0.84 1.56 -3.86
N LEU A 62 0.03 1.05 -2.95
CA LEU A 62 0.44 0.79 -1.57
C LEU A 62 1.53 -0.28 -1.49
N THR A 63 1.36 -1.36 -2.25
CA THR A 63 2.35 -2.46 -2.33
C THR A 63 3.67 -1.97 -2.93
N GLU A 64 3.61 -1.19 -4.00
CA GLU A 64 4.78 -0.57 -4.62
C GLU A 64 5.58 0.26 -3.61
N MET A 65 4.91 1.11 -2.84
CA MET A 65 5.55 1.90 -1.78
C MET A 65 6.23 1.01 -0.74
N ALA A 66 5.58 -0.05 -0.29
CA ALA A 66 6.14 -0.98 0.69
C ALA A 66 7.37 -1.72 0.14
N LEU A 67 7.33 -2.19 -1.11
CA LEU A 67 8.44 -2.87 -1.77
C LEU A 67 9.63 -1.94 -2.02
N LEU A 68 9.39 -0.68 -2.39
CA LEU A 68 10.45 0.33 -2.48
C LEU A 68 11.13 0.57 -1.13
N GLY A 69 10.36 0.57 -0.03
CA GLY A 69 10.92 0.62 1.33
C GLY A 69 11.82 -0.58 1.63
N CYS A 70 11.42 -1.78 1.21
CA CYS A 70 12.25 -2.99 1.34
C CYS A 70 13.55 -2.89 0.54
N LEU A 71 13.52 -2.32 -0.68
CA LEU A 71 14.73 -2.08 -1.46
C LEU A 71 15.65 -1.06 -0.79
N ALA A 72 15.11 0.05 -0.30
CA ALA A 72 15.89 1.06 0.42
C ALA A 72 16.59 0.46 1.65
N GLN A 73 15.90 -0.39 2.38
CA GLN A 73 16.45 -1.11 3.53
C GLN A 73 17.52 -2.14 3.11
N ARG A 74 17.27 -2.94 2.08
CA ARG A 74 18.21 -3.95 1.58
C ARG A 74 19.53 -3.35 1.13
N PHE A 75 19.49 -2.22 0.43
CA PHE A 75 20.66 -1.53 -0.09
C PHE A 75 21.20 -0.44 0.86
N ASN A 76 20.56 -0.25 2.00
CA ASN A 76 20.88 0.79 2.99
C ASN A 76 21.11 2.16 2.33
N THR A 77 20.19 2.60 1.48
CA THR A 77 20.36 3.80 0.66
C THR A 77 19.05 4.53 0.43
N ASN A 78 19.18 5.81 0.14
CA ASN A 78 18.10 6.61 -0.42
C ASN A 78 18.18 6.58 -1.95
N PHE A 79 17.03 6.63 -2.62
CA PHE A 79 16.97 6.72 -4.08
C PHE A 79 15.77 7.55 -4.53
N ASP A 80 15.85 8.06 -5.76
CA ASP A 80 14.80 8.85 -6.40
C ASP A 80 13.99 7.95 -7.33
N TYR A 81 12.76 7.66 -6.94
CA TYR A 81 11.87 6.81 -7.72
C TYR A 81 10.90 7.64 -8.57
N ASN A 82 10.82 7.32 -9.83
CA ASN A 82 9.85 7.87 -10.77
C ASN A 82 8.71 6.86 -10.97
N SER A 83 7.56 7.11 -10.34
CA SER A 83 6.40 6.22 -10.39
C SER A 83 5.80 6.07 -11.80
N ASN A 84 5.82 7.13 -12.62
CA ASN A 84 5.30 7.07 -13.99
C ASN A 84 6.14 6.17 -14.90
N LYS A 85 7.45 6.16 -14.70
CA LYS A 85 8.39 5.34 -15.46
C LYS A 85 8.71 4.02 -14.77
N ARG A 86 8.27 3.84 -13.53
CA ARG A 86 8.62 2.72 -12.64
C ARG A 86 10.12 2.47 -12.62
N LYS A 87 10.89 3.54 -12.37
CA LYS A 87 12.34 3.53 -12.49
C LYS A 87 13.00 4.32 -11.37
N ILE A 88 14.13 3.83 -10.89
CA ILE A 88 15.04 4.55 -9.98
C ILE A 88 16.06 5.31 -10.83
N ASN A 89 16.06 6.64 -10.71
CA ASN A 89 16.85 7.50 -11.59
C ASN A 89 18.34 7.57 -11.21
N ASN A 90 18.63 7.62 -9.91
CA ASN A 90 19.98 7.94 -9.38
C ASN A 90 20.76 6.70 -8.90
N ARG A 91 20.19 5.49 -8.97
CA ARG A 91 20.81 4.25 -8.53
C ARG A 91 20.49 3.09 -9.49
N PRO A 92 21.24 2.96 -10.59
CA PRO A 92 21.03 1.90 -11.59
C PRO A 92 21.19 0.48 -11.02
N ASP A 93 22.05 0.33 -10.02
CA ASP A 93 22.27 -0.93 -9.29
C ASP A 93 21.03 -1.39 -8.52
N VAL A 94 20.27 -0.43 -7.95
CA VAL A 94 18.98 -0.70 -7.27
C VAL A 94 17.85 -0.85 -8.28
N ASP A 95 17.86 -0.05 -9.35
CA ASP A 95 16.86 -0.07 -10.43
C ASP A 95 16.73 -1.46 -11.08
N ALA A 96 17.83 -2.20 -11.19
CA ALA A 96 17.84 -3.56 -11.72
C ALA A 96 16.95 -4.53 -10.92
N TYR A 97 16.58 -4.21 -9.69
CA TYR A 97 15.70 -5.01 -8.83
C TYR A 97 14.23 -4.59 -8.88
N ILE A 98 13.89 -3.53 -9.60
CA ILE A 98 12.48 -3.13 -9.80
C ILE A 98 11.75 -4.16 -10.67
N LYS A 99 12.44 -4.70 -11.68
CA LYS A 99 11.89 -5.72 -12.56
C LYS A 99 12.91 -6.83 -12.73
N GLU A 100 12.73 -7.92 -12.02
CA GLU A 100 13.55 -9.10 -12.23
C GLU A 100 13.29 -9.72 -13.60
N PRO A 101 14.35 -10.22 -14.27
CA PRO A 101 14.17 -10.94 -15.53
C PRO A 101 13.33 -12.19 -15.28
N ALA A 102 12.32 -12.39 -16.10
CA ALA A 102 11.53 -13.62 -16.05
C ALA A 102 12.40 -14.82 -16.44
N ARG A 103 12.13 -15.96 -15.81
CA ARG A 103 12.71 -17.24 -16.21
C ARG A 103 12.41 -17.49 -17.70
N GLU A 104 13.33 -18.14 -18.40
CA GLU A 104 13.15 -18.51 -19.80
C GLU A 104 11.82 -19.26 -20.02
N GLY A 105 11.05 -18.83 -21.00
CA GLY A 105 9.71 -19.36 -21.29
C GLY A 105 8.58 -18.78 -20.43
N TRP A 106 8.86 -17.88 -19.47
CA TRP A 106 7.89 -17.27 -18.54
C TRP A 106 7.80 -15.75 -18.64
N SER A 107 8.21 -15.17 -19.76
CA SER A 107 8.08 -13.74 -19.96
C SER A 107 6.61 -13.36 -20.23
N TYR A 108 6.12 -12.31 -19.55
CA TYR A 108 4.76 -11.76 -19.75
C TYR A 108 4.61 -10.99 -21.08
N GLY A 109 5.58 -11.07 -21.99
CA GLY A 109 5.61 -10.27 -23.20
C GLY A 109 6.10 -8.83 -22.98
N SER A 110 6.30 -8.10 -24.07
CA SER A 110 6.87 -6.76 -24.05
C SER A 110 5.90 -5.62 -23.66
N LYS A 111 4.73 -5.94 -23.14
CA LYS A 111 3.67 -4.95 -22.88
C LYS A 111 3.51 -4.56 -21.39
N PHE A 112 4.39 -5.01 -20.50
CA PHE A 112 4.37 -4.65 -19.09
C PHE A 112 5.72 -4.09 -18.64
#